data_dfb8e172a988097451ee04c63e78b385
#
_entry.id   dfb8e172a988097451ee04c63e78b385
#
_cell.length_a   1.000
_cell.length_b   1.000
_cell.length_c   1.000
_cell.angle_alpha   90.00
_cell.angle_beta   90.00
_cell.angle_gamma   90.00
#
_symmetry.space_group_name_H-M   'P 1'
#
loop_
_entity.id
_entity.type
_entity.pdbx_description
1 polymer ?
#
loop_
_entity_poly.entity_id
_entity_poly.type
_entity_poly.pdbx_seq_one_letter_code
_entity_poly.pdbx_strand_id
1 'polypeptide(L)'
;MRSPENVLESLKSKACNQSYKYERLYRNLYNPQFYLLAYQRIQAKPGNMTAGTDGKTIDGMGMARINALIEKMRDFSYQPNPARRTYIPKANGKMRPLGIPSFDDKLIQEVVRLILESIYEPTFSDYSHGFRMNKSCHTALKYVQKYFTGTKWFVEGDIKGCFDNVDHQ
;
A
#
# COMPACT_ATOMS: atom_id res chain seq x y z
N MET A 1 13.83 13.50 15.41
CA MET A 1 13.75 12.40 14.40
C MET A 1 14.00 12.99 13.03
N ARG A 2 14.47 12.17 12.04
CA ARG A 2 14.62 12.65 10.65
C ARG A 2 13.23 12.84 10.02
N SER A 3 13.09 13.82 9.12
CA SER A 3 11.84 13.99 8.38
C SER A 3 11.55 12.78 7.49
N PRO A 4 10.29 12.44 7.25
CA PRO A 4 9.91 11.34 6.35
C PRO A 4 10.55 11.48 4.97
N GLU A 5 10.56 12.68 4.40
CA GLU A 5 11.09 12.97 3.07
C GLU A 5 12.57 12.56 2.98
N ASN A 6 13.38 12.98 3.95
CA ASN A 6 14.81 12.65 3.99
C ASN A 6 15.06 11.14 4.16
N VAL A 7 14.19 10.46 4.92
CA VAL A 7 14.28 9.00 5.07
C VAL A 7 13.92 8.30 3.77
N LEU A 8 12.79 8.67 3.15
CA LEU A 8 12.31 8.05 1.90
C LEU A 8 13.31 8.28 0.76
N GLU A 9 13.87 9.48 0.64
CA GLU A 9 14.90 9.76 -0.38
C GLU A 9 16.18 8.95 -0.13
N SER A 10 16.61 8.83 1.13
CA SER A 10 17.75 7.97 1.49
C SER A 10 17.52 6.49 1.19
N LEU A 11 16.28 5.98 1.34
CA LEU A 11 15.94 4.60 0.96
C LEU A 11 15.96 4.44 -0.56
N LYS A 12 15.36 5.40 -1.28
CA LYS A 12 15.29 5.42 -2.73
C LYS A 12 16.67 5.47 -3.39
N SER A 13 17.58 6.30 -2.89
CA SER A 13 18.93 6.43 -3.45
C SER A 13 19.76 5.14 -3.39
N LYS A 14 19.38 4.21 -2.50
CA LYS A 14 20.04 2.91 -2.33
C LYS A 14 19.35 1.77 -3.08
N ALA A 15 18.18 2.00 -3.63
CA ALA A 15 17.34 0.97 -4.22
C ALA A 15 18.00 0.23 -5.40
N CYS A 16 18.81 0.93 -6.21
CA CYS A 16 19.50 0.32 -7.34
C CYS A 16 20.77 -0.47 -6.96
N ASN A 17 21.19 -0.42 -5.70
CA ASN A 17 22.33 -1.19 -5.21
C ASN A 17 21.86 -2.55 -4.67
N GLN A 18 21.97 -3.60 -5.49
CA GLN A 18 21.53 -4.95 -5.14
C GLN A 18 22.26 -5.56 -3.93
N SER A 19 23.47 -5.09 -3.61
CA SER A 19 24.21 -5.55 -2.43
C SER A 19 23.83 -4.85 -1.15
N TYR A 20 23.05 -3.75 -1.24
CA TYR A 20 22.64 -2.99 -0.06
C TYR A 20 21.55 -3.72 0.72
N LYS A 21 21.80 -3.97 2.00
CA LYS A 21 20.82 -4.56 2.92
C LYS A 21 20.14 -3.46 3.73
N TYR A 22 18.82 -3.39 3.59
CA TYR A 22 18.00 -2.48 4.38
C TYR A 22 17.84 -3.03 5.78
N GLU A 23 18.39 -2.33 6.76
CA GLU A 23 18.26 -2.70 8.16
C GLU A 23 17.33 -1.75 8.91
N ARG A 24 16.69 -2.27 9.96
CA ARG A 24 15.91 -1.48 10.92
C ARG A 24 14.77 -0.67 10.28
N LEU A 25 14.20 -1.13 9.16
CA LEU A 25 13.09 -0.44 8.49
C LEU A 25 11.89 -0.24 9.42
N TYR A 26 11.62 -1.20 10.30
CA TYR A 26 10.53 -1.16 11.27
C TYR A 26 10.58 0.07 12.19
N ARG A 27 11.78 0.60 12.48
CA ARG A 27 11.94 1.80 13.33
C ARG A 27 11.28 3.06 12.76
N ASN A 28 10.99 3.09 11.45
CA ASN A 28 10.26 4.20 10.84
C ASN A 28 8.81 4.26 11.33
N LEU A 29 8.24 3.14 11.77
CA LEU A 29 6.92 3.06 12.38
C LEU A 29 6.84 3.72 13.77
N TYR A 30 7.97 4.12 14.34
CA TYR A 30 8.00 4.88 15.61
C TYR A 30 8.00 6.39 15.42
N ASN A 31 8.04 6.86 14.17
CA ASN A 31 8.11 8.27 13.85
C ASN A 31 6.72 8.84 13.54
N PRO A 32 6.14 9.70 14.42
CA PRO A 32 4.80 10.25 14.23
C PRO A 32 4.64 11.06 12.94
N GLN A 33 5.73 11.62 12.40
CA GLN A 33 5.67 12.38 11.15
C GLN A 33 5.30 11.50 9.95
N PHE A 34 5.66 10.20 9.96
CA PHE A 34 5.20 9.27 8.92
C PHE A 34 3.69 9.07 8.96
N TYR A 35 3.09 9.04 10.16
CA TYR A 35 1.63 8.93 10.31
C TYR A 35 0.91 10.19 9.85
N LEU A 36 1.48 11.37 10.10
CA LEU A 36 0.93 12.62 9.59
C LEU A 36 0.99 12.69 8.06
N LEU A 37 2.11 12.29 7.47
CA LEU A 37 2.26 12.20 6.02
C LEU A 37 1.28 11.17 5.41
N ALA A 38 1.16 9.99 6.03
CA ALA A 38 0.20 8.96 5.62
C ALA A 38 -1.23 9.47 5.72
N TYR A 39 -1.59 10.14 6.82
CA TYR A 39 -2.91 10.74 7.01
C TYR A 39 -3.23 11.75 5.90
N GLN A 40 -2.33 12.68 5.60
CA GLN A 40 -2.51 13.64 4.52
C GLN A 40 -2.81 12.97 3.16
N ARG A 41 -2.18 11.82 2.89
CA ARG A 41 -2.37 11.07 1.62
C ARG A 41 -3.68 10.32 1.53
N ILE A 42 -4.23 9.87 2.66
CA ILE A 42 -5.42 9.03 2.65
C ILE A 42 -6.69 9.77 3.08
N GLN A 43 -6.61 10.89 3.81
CA GLN A 43 -7.75 11.56 4.43
C GLN A 43 -8.88 11.89 3.44
N ALA A 44 -8.54 12.37 2.25
CA ALA A 44 -9.51 12.78 1.24
C ALA A 44 -10.03 11.62 0.38
N LYS A 45 -9.57 10.37 0.62
CA LYS A 45 -10.00 9.23 -0.19
C LYS A 45 -11.42 8.79 0.20
N PRO A 46 -12.27 8.45 -0.78
CA PRO A 46 -13.58 7.87 -0.50
C PRO A 46 -13.47 6.61 0.38
N GLY A 47 -14.45 6.39 1.23
CA GLY A 47 -14.53 5.20 2.08
C GLY A 47 -13.81 5.30 3.42
N ASN A 48 -13.21 6.43 3.79
CA ASN A 48 -12.61 6.61 5.11
C ASN A 48 -13.66 6.80 6.24
N MET A 49 -14.88 7.20 5.87
CA MET A 49 -16.04 7.20 6.75
C MET A 49 -16.69 5.81 6.89
N THR A 50 -16.20 4.81 6.16
CA THR A 50 -16.69 3.44 6.28
C THR A 50 -15.88 2.71 7.35
N ALA A 51 -16.51 2.41 8.46
CA ALA A 51 -15.88 1.72 9.60
C ALA A 51 -15.49 0.27 9.26
N GLY A 52 -14.36 -0.16 9.80
CA GLY A 52 -13.97 -1.57 9.85
C GLY A 52 -14.77 -2.37 10.86
N THR A 53 -14.21 -3.45 11.37
CA THR A 53 -14.81 -4.28 12.44
C THR A 53 -14.79 -3.62 13.80
N ASP A 54 -13.88 -2.66 14.02
CA ASP A 54 -13.74 -1.90 15.26
C ASP A 54 -14.74 -0.73 15.41
N GLY A 55 -15.58 -0.49 14.39
CA GLY A 55 -16.54 0.60 14.36
C GLY A 55 -15.95 2.00 14.22
N LYS A 56 -14.63 2.13 14.10
CA LYS A 56 -13.94 3.42 14.02
C LYS A 56 -13.78 3.88 12.57
N THR A 57 -13.87 5.19 12.40
CA THR A 57 -13.66 5.88 11.12
C THR A 57 -12.44 6.81 11.21
N ILE A 58 -12.28 7.68 10.24
CA ILE A 58 -11.30 8.78 10.28
C ILE A 58 -11.63 9.80 11.39
N ASP A 59 -12.87 9.88 11.80
CA ASP A 59 -13.27 10.79 12.87
C ASP A 59 -12.53 10.50 14.17
N GLY A 60 -12.22 11.54 14.91
CA GLY A 60 -11.42 11.43 16.12
C GLY A 60 -9.95 11.06 15.90
N MET A 61 -9.44 11.08 14.64
CA MET A 61 -8.02 10.93 14.40
C MET A 61 -7.27 12.18 14.91
N GLY A 62 -6.24 11.93 15.70
CA GLY A 62 -5.41 12.98 16.28
C GLY A 62 -4.11 12.41 16.84
N MET A 63 -3.25 13.28 17.35
CA MET A 63 -1.91 12.89 17.86
C MET A 63 -1.98 11.86 18.98
N ALA A 64 -2.98 11.93 19.86
CA ALA A 64 -3.15 10.95 20.93
C ALA A 64 -3.37 9.53 20.38
N ARG A 65 -4.21 9.37 19.35
CA ARG A 65 -4.47 8.09 18.69
C ARG A 65 -3.24 7.59 17.92
N ILE A 66 -2.52 8.49 17.23
CA ILE A 66 -1.26 8.16 16.55
C ILE A 66 -0.22 7.67 17.57
N ASN A 67 -0.02 8.37 18.69
CA ASN A 67 0.93 7.98 19.71
C ASN A 67 0.59 6.62 20.33
N ALA A 68 -0.70 6.34 20.57
CA ALA A 68 -1.13 5.02 21.05
C ALA A 68 -0.81 3.89 20.05
N LEU A 69 -0.92 4.14 18.73
CA LEU A 69 -0.49 3.18 17.71
C LEU A 69 1.03 2.99 17.71
N ILE A 70 1.80 4.06 17.86
CA ILE A 70 3.25 4.01 17.91
C ILE A 70 3.74 3.20 19.12
N GLU A 71 3.13 3.36 20.29
CA GLU A 71 3.51 2.55 21.47
C GLU A 71 3.25 1.06 21.23
N LYS A 72 2.12 0.70 20.61
CA LYS A 72 1.85 -0.69 20.20
C LYS A 72 2.83 -1.23 19.17
N MET A 73 3.39 -0.36 18.32
CA MET A 73 4.46 -0.77 17.40
C MET A 73 5.78 -0.98 18.12
N ARG A 74 6.09 -0.17 19.14
CA ARG A 74 7.34 -0.27 19.91
C ARG A 74 7.43 -1.52 20.76
N ASP A 75 6.34 -1.90 21.38
CA ASP A 75 6.24 -3.08 22.25
C ASP A 75 5.81 -4.34 21.49
N PHE A 76 5.63 -4.26 20.17
CA PHE A 76 5.20 -5.34 19.28
C PHE A 76 3.82 -5.93 19.65
N SER A 77 3.00 -5.20 20.40
CA SER A 77 1.65 -5.63 20.78
C SER A 77 0.59 -5.31 19.72
N TYR A 78 0.96 -4.59 18.66
CA TYR A 78 0.03 -4.28 17.59
C TYR A 78 -0.45 -5.53 16.87
N GLN A 79 -1.77 -5.72 16.84
CA GLN A 79 -2.44 -6.74 16.04
C GLN A 79 -3.44 -6.05 15.10
N PRO A 80 -3.37 -6.29 13.78
CA PRO A 80 -4.34 -5.77 12.83
C PRO A 80 -5.74 -6.31 13.13
N ASN A 81 -6.76 -5.46 12.98
CA ASN A 81 -8.13 -5.94 13.11
C ASN A 81 -8.53 -6.78 11.88
N PRO A 82 -9.38 -7.80 12.07
CA PRO A 82 -9.97 -8.51 10.93
C PRO A 82 -10.68 -7.53 9.99
N ALA A 83 -10.46 -7.65 8.68
CA ALA A 83 -11.17 -6.82 7.73
C ALA A 83 -12.67 -7.16 7.71
N ARG A 84 -13.53 -6.15 7.74
CA ARG A 84 -14.98 -6.33 7.59
C ARG A 84 -15.28 -6.72 6.14
N ARG A 85 -15.83 -7.92 5.94
CA ARG A 85 -16.17 -8.40 4.60
C ARG A 85 -17.51 -7.82 4.13
N THR A 86 -17.52 -7.28 2.93
CA THR A 86 -18.72 -6.86 2.20
C THR A 86 -18.66 -7.40 0.78
N TYR A 87 -19.77 -7.34 0.06
CA TYR A 87 -19.85 -7.88 -1.29
C TYR A 87 -20.33 -6.81 -2.27
N ILE A 88 -19.66 -6.72 -3.41
CA ILE A 88 -19.98 -5.78 -4.48
C ILE A 88 -20.41 -6.59 -5.71
N PRO A 89 -21.54 -6.26 -6.37
CA PRO A 89 -21.96 -6.95 -7.58
C PRO A 89 -20.98 -6.66 -8.74
N LYS A 90 -20.67 -7.71 -9.49
CA LYS A 90 -19.93 -7.61 -10.77
C LYS A 90 -20.91 -7.47 -11.92
N ALA A 91 -20.44 -6.97 -13.07
CA ALA A 91 -21.24 -6.85 -14.29
C ALA A 91 -21.85 -8.19 -14.78
N ASN A 92 -21.23 -9.31 -14.44
CA ASN A 92 -21.70 -10.66 -14.77
C ASN A 92 -22.66 -11.26 -13.72
N GLY A 93 -23.20 -10.47 -12.80
CA GLY A 93 -24.13 -10.89 -11.73
C GLY A 93 -23.48 -11.63 -10.55
N LYS A 94 -22.17 -11.96 -10.61
CA LYS A 94 -21.47 -12.57 -9.47
C LYS A 94 -21.10 -11.51 -8.44
N MET A 95 -20.97 -11.92 -7.18
CA MET A 95 -20.52 -11.05 -6.10
C MET A 95 -19.00 -11.07 -5.97
N ARG A 96 -18.41 -9.89 -5.76
CA ARG A 96 -16.99 -9.74 -5.44
C ARG A 96 -16.84 -9.46 -3.94
N PRO A 97 -16.13 -10.29 -3.18
CA PRO A 97 -15.81 -9.98 -1.80
C PRO A 97 -14.85 -8.79 -1.73
N LEU A 98 -15.11 -7.88 -0.80
CA LEU A 98 -14.25 -6.75 -0.47
C LEU A 98 -13.98 -6.75 1.03
N GLY A 99 -12.72 -6.66 1.43
CA GLY A 99 -12.30 -6.47 2.81
C GLY A 99 -12.16 -4.98 3.13
N ILE A 100 -12.82 -4.52 4.18
CA ILE A 100 -12.73 -3.15 4.67
C ILE A 100 -11.90 -3.18 5.96
N PRO A 101 -10.62 -2.76 5.94
CA PRO A 101 -9.80 -2.68 7.14
C PRO A 101 -10.24 -1.52 8.04
N SER A 102 -9.88 -1.54 9.31
CA SER A 102 -10.07 -0.40 10.22
C SER A 102 -9.29 0.82 9.75
N PHE A 103 -9.67 2.01 10.21
CA PHE A 103 -8.95 3.22 9.80
C PHE A 103 -7.50 3.23 10.35
N ASP A 104 -7.29 2.72 11.56
CA ASP A 104 -5.95 2.59 12.14
C ASP A 104 -5.06 1.67 11.30
N ASP A 105 -5.60 0.54 10.83
CA ASP A 105 -4.89 -0.38 9.96
C ASP A 105 -4.58 0.27 8.60
N LYS A 106 -5.53 1.01 8.01
CA LYS A 106 -5.29 1.77 6.76
C LYS A 106 -4.14 2.77 6.92
N LEU A 107 -4.07 3.45 8.07
CA LEU A 107 -3.04 4.43 8.35
C LEU A 107 -1.65 3.77 8.45
N ILE A 108 -1.55 2.67 9.18
CA ILE A 108 -0.31 1.90 9.31
C ILE A 108 0.11 1.30 7.96
N GLN A 109 -0.82 0.73 7.22
CA GLN A 109 -0.58 0.21 5.87
C GLN A 109 -0.03 1.30 4.95
N GLU A 110 -0.55 2.53 5.03
CA GLU A 110 -0.02 3.64 4.23
C GLU A 110 1.41 4.02 4.64
N VAL A 111 1.74 4.02 5.94
CA VAL A 111 3.13 4.21 6.40
C VAL A 111 4.05 3.13 5.83
N VAL A 112 3.66 1.87 5.93
CA VAL A 112 4.41 0.75 5.36
C VAL A 112 4.55 0.89 3.85
N ARG A 113 3.46 1.26 3.15
CA ARG A 113 3.46 1.48 1.70
C ARG A 113 4.47 2.56 1.29
N LEU A 114 4.53 3.68 2.02
CA LEU A 114 5.50 4.76 1.75
C LEU A 114 6.94 4.26 1.78
N ILE A 115 7.28 3.46 2.79
CA ILE A 115 8.62 2.89 2.97
C ILE A 115 8.94 1.91 1.84
N LEU A 116 8.04 0.95 1.59
CA LEU A 116 8.23 -0.08 0.56
C LEU A 116 8.26 0.52 -0.85
N GLU A 117 7.38 1.50 -1.14
CA GLU A 117 7.36 2.20 -2.43
C GLU A 117 8.71 2.88 -2.72
N SER A 118 9.32 3.52 -1.71
CA SER A 118 10.63 4.16 -1.88
C SER A 118 11.75 3.17 -2.21
N ILE A 119 11.62 1.92 -1.74
CA ILE A 119 12.60 0.86 -1.98
C ILE A 119 12.36 0.19 -3.34
N TYR A 120 11.11 -0.14 -3.67
CA TYR A 120 10.81 -0.99 -4.82
C TYR A 120 10.49 -0.21 -6.10
N GLU A 121 9.91 1.00 -6.00
CA GLU A 121 9.54 1.78 -7.20
C GLU A 121 10.70 2.00 -8.18
N PRO A 122 11.94 2.31 -7.73
CA PRO A 122 13.07 2.47 -8.66
C PRO A 122 13.50 1.18 -9.38
N THR A 123 13.12 0.02 -8.86
CA THR A 123 13.52 -1.30 -9.40
C THR A 123 12.44 -1.96 -10.25
N PHE A 124 11.24 -1.41 -10.29
CA PHE A 124 10.18 -1.96 -11.11
C PHE A 124 10.46 -1.81 -12.60
N SER A 125 10.15 -2.87 -13.35
CA SER A 125 10.20 -2.84 -14.81
C SER A 125 9.37 -1.69 -15.38
N ASP A 126 9.84 -1.09 -16.47
CA ASP A 126 9.11 -0.06 -17.21
C ASP A 126 7.78 -0.56 -17.78
N TYR A 127 7.64 -1.87 -17.94
CA TYR A 127 6.42 -2.53 -18.42
C TYR A 127 5.37 -2.74 -17.32
N SER A 128 5.73 -2.53 -16.06
CA SER A 128 4.79 -2.57 -14.94
C SER A 128 4.00 -1.27 -14.87
N HIS A 129 2.67 -1.33 -15.06
CA HIS A 129 1.80 -0.15 -15.09
C HIS A 129 0.79 -0.12 -13.93
N GLY A 130 0.51 -1.25 -13.29
CA GLY A 130 -0.50 -1.35 -12.24
C GLY A 130 -0.10 -0.64 -10.95
N PHE A 131 -0.99 0.20 -10.41
CA PHE A 131 -0.86 0.87 -9.09
C PHE A 131 0.40 1.72 -8.88
N ARG A 132 1.09 2.10 -9.95
CA ARG A 132 2.29 2.93 -9.89
C ARG A 132 1.97 4.40 -10.16
N MET A 133 2.74 5.30 -9.53
CA MET A 133 2.65 6.74 -9.79
C MET A 133 2.99 7.04 -11.26
N ASN A 134 2.23 7.91 -11.89
CA ASN A 134 2.37 8.30 -13.31
C ASN A 134 2.19 7.15 -14.32
N LYS A 135 1.72 5.97 -13.89
CA LYS A 135 1.34 4.84 -14.74
C LYS A 135 -0.16 4.61 -14.63
N SER A 136 -0.77 4.09 -15.68
CA SER A 136 -2.21 3.83 -15.74
C SER A 136 -2.54 2.78 -16.80
N CYS A 137 -3.79 2.34 -16.87
CA CYS A 137 -4.28 1.52 -17.98
C CYS A 137 -4.02 2.19 -19.33
N HIS A 138 -4.18 3.53 -19.42
CA HIS A 138 -3.92 4.26 -20.66
C HIS A 138 -2.44 4.24 -21.07
N THR A 139 -1.51 4.31 -20.11
CA THR A 139 -0.08 4.19 -20.43
C THR A 139 0.27 2.79 -20.91
N ALA A 140 -0.34 1.74 -20.33
CA ALA A 140 -0.19 0.37 -20.78
C ALA A 140 -0.73 0.18 -22.20
N LEU A 141 -1.95 0.67 -22.48
CA LEU A 141 -2.57 0.59 -23.82
C LEU A 141 -1.75 1.32 -24.87
N LYS A 142 -1.25 2.53 -24.57
CA LYS A 142 -0.36 3.26 -25.50
C LYS A 142 0.94 2.48 -25.77
N TYR A 143 1.47 1.78 -24.77
CA TYR A 143 2.65 0.93 -24.94
C TYR A 143 2.34 -0.23 -25.88
N VAL A 144 1.24 -0.96 -25.63
CA VAL A 144 0.79 -2.06 -26.50
C VAL A 144 0.58 -1.56 -27.93
N GLN A 145 -0.14 -0.46 -28.13
CA GLN A 145 -0.39 0.12 -29.45
C GLN A 145 0.90 0.42 -30.20
N LYS A 146 1.92 0.95 -29.51
CA LYS A 146 3.19 1.34 -30.13
C LYS A 146 4.10 0.15 -30.47
N TYR A 147 4.17 -0.85 -29.58
CA TYR A 147 5.22 -1.87 -29.65
C TYR A 147 4.70 -3.25 -30.07
N PHE A 148 3.38 -3.50 -30.05
CA PHE A 148 2.81 -4.79 -30.44
C PHE A 148 2.33 -4.82 -31.91
N THR A 149 2.69 -3.81 -32.69
CA THR A 149 2.36 -3.76 -34.11
C THR A 149 3.02 -4.94 -34.85
N GLY A 150 2.22 -5.71 -35.59
CA GLY A 150 2.71 -6.89 -36.33
C GLY A 150 2.85 -8.17 -35.49
N THR A 151 2.52 -8.13 -34.18
CA THR A 151 2.50 -9.32 -33.34
C THR A 151 1.42 -10.30 -33.81
N LYS A 152 1.82 -11.55 -34.08
CA LYS A 152 0.90 -12.64 -34.50
C LYS A 152 0.42 -13.48 -33.32
N TRP A 153 1.21 -13.55 -32.26
CA TRP A 153 0.95 -14.36 -31.08
C TRP A 153 1.13 -13.53 -29.82
N PHE A 154 0.29 -13.77 -28.85
CA PHE A 154 0.44 -13.16 -27.55
C PHE A 154 0.10 -14.19 -26.47
N VAL A 155 0.84 -14.18 -25.37
CA VAL A 155 0.66 -15.09 -24.23
C VAL A 155 0.12 -14.29 -23.08
N GLU A 156 -1.04 -14.69 -22.58
CA GLU A 156 -1.67 -14.11 -21.39
C GLU A 156 -1.49 -15.05 -20.20
N GLY A 157 -1.10 -14.48 -19.07
CA GLY A 157 -0.97 -15.23 -17.81
C GLY A 157 -1.50 -14.40 -16.65
N ASP A 158 -2.15 -15.07 -15.70
CA ASP A 158 -2.66 -14.47 -14.47
C ASP A 158 -2.40 -15.39 -13.27
N ILE A 159 -2.12 -14.78 -12.10
CA ILE A 159 -1.91 -15.53 -10.86
C ILE A 159 -3.26 -15.73 -10.16
N LYS A 160 -3.77 -16.95 -10.19
CA LYS A 160 -5.03 -17.29 -9.56
C LYS A 160 -4.93 -17.18 -8.03
N GLY A 161 -5.79 -16.33 -7.45
CA GLY A 161 -5.93 -16.23 -5.98
C GLY A 161 -4.63 -15.85 -5.26
N CYS A 162 -3.84 -14.91 -5.82
CA CYS A 162 -2.53 -14.53 -5.30
C CYS A 162 -2.56 -14.27 -3.78
N PHE A 163 -3.48 -13.43 -3.31
CA PHE A 163 -3.57 -13.08 -1.90
C PHE A 163 -4.14 -14.21 -1.01
N ASP A 164 -5.02 -15.02 -1.56
CA ASP A 164 -5.62 -16.15 -0.82
C ASP A 164 -4.63 -17.31 -0.63
N ASN A 165 -3.57 -17.34 -1.44
CA ASN A 165 -2.54 -18.38 -1.42
C ASN A 165 -1.21 -17.93 -0.81
N VAL A 166 -1.14 -16.74 -0.22
CA VAL A 166 0.04 -16.29 0.53
C VAL A 166 0.14 -17.11 1.83
N ASP A 167 1.25 -17.78 2.03
CA ASP A 167 1.55 -18.44 3.30
C ASP A 167 1.81 -17.38 4.38
N HIS A 168 1.11 -17.51 5.50
CA HIS A 168 1.21 -16.60 6.64
C HIS A 168 2.11 -17.11 7.77
N GLN A 169 2.81 -18.24 7.56
CA GLN A 169 3.75 -18.81 8.54
C GLN A 169 5.12 -18.12 8.50
#